data_f105f38172dafa4816494a3ff780769a
#
_entry.id   f105f38172dafa4816494a3ff780769a
#
_cell.length_a   1.000
_cell.length_b   1.000
_cell.length_c   1.000
_cell.angle_alpha   90.00
_cell.angle_beta   90.00
_cell.angle_gamma   90.00
#
_symmetry.space_group_name_H-M   'P 1'
#
loop_
_entity.id
_entity.type
_entity.pdbx_description
1 polymer ?
#
loop_
_entity_poly.entity_id
_entity_poly.type
_entity_poly.pdbx_seq_one_letter_code
_entity_poly.pdbx_strand_id
1 'polypeptide(L)'
;TLAEILKRNKYNVDTVFDGDDGLEYARTGIYDCILLDIMLPVRSGTEIVQILRREKNATPIMLLTAKSEVEDKIHGLDCGADDYLTKPFSTGELLARIRALTRRKGEVEVDCLHFAELQLNRQTYDLIQGENRMKLSLKEYQIMEMLLSNPEQIIPKERFIEKIWGYESDVEYNNIEVYISFLRKKLTAIHSTVQIRTARGIGYFLEKKA
;
A
#
# COMPACT_ATOMS: atom_id res chain seq x y z
N THR A 1 7.78 -15.33 -11.23
CA THR A 1 6.72 -15.55 -10.21
C THR A 1 5.79 -14.34 -10.12
N LEU A 2 4.61 -14.51 -9.49
CA LEU A 2 3.66 -13.41 -9.25
C LEU A 2 4.33 -12.26 -8.48
N ALA A 3 5.07 -12.58 -7.43
CA ALA A 3 5.79 -11.60 -6.63
C ALA A 3 6.81 -10.78 -7.47
N GLU A 4 7.53 -11.40 -8.40
CA GLU A 4 8.45 -10.69 -9.28
C GLU A 4 7.73 -9.72 -10.23
N ILE A 5 6.57 -10.12 -10.77
CA ILE A 5 5.74 -9.24 -11.61
C ILE A 5 5.35 -8.00 -10.82
N LEU A 6 4.87 -8.18 -9.60
CA LEU A 6 4.43 -7.08 -8.74
C LEU A 6 5.61 -6.17 -8.32
N LYS A 7 6.74 -6.75 -7.91
CA LYS A 7 7.96 -5.99 -7.56
C LYS A 7 8.48 -5.16 -8.74
N ARG A 8 8.48 -5.72 -9.97
CA ARG A 8 8.83 -4.98 -11.19
C ARG A 8 7.88 -3.81 -11.47
N ASN A 9 6.61 -3.93 -11.06
CA ASN A 9 5.61 -2.87 -11.16
C ASN A 9 5.55 -2.00 -9.90
N LYS A 10 6.63 -2.00 -9.10
CA LYS A 10 6.86 -1.10 -7.96
C LYS A 10 5.93 -1.31 -6.76
N TYR A 11 5.34 -2.48 -6.62
CA TYR A 11 4.65 -2.89 -5.39
C TYR A 11 5.65 -3.44 -4.37
N ASN A 12 5.44 -3.14 -3.09
CA ASN A 12 6.06 -3.91 -2.01
C ASN A 12 5.25 -5.18 -1.82
N VAL A 13 5.93 -6.32 -1.71
CA VAL A 13 5.27 -7.62 -1.69
C VAL A 13 5.90 -8.50 -0.63
N ASP A 14 5.10 -8.89 0.34
CA ASP A 14 5.39 -10.01 1.22
C ASP A 14 4.69 -11.27 0.68
N THR A 15 5.30 -12.43 0.87
CA THR A 15 4.81 -13.70 0.32
C THR A 15 4.80 -14.74 1.41
N VAL A 16 3.68 -15.41 1.59
CA VAL A 16 3.51 -16.56 2.49
C VAL A 16 2.96 -17.74 1.70
N PHE A 17 3.15 -18.96 2.19
CA PHE A 17 2.89 -20.15 1.42
C PHE A 17 1.83 -21.09 2.03
N ASP A 18 1.32 -20.75 3.19
CA ASP A 18 0.18 -21.44 3.81
C ASP A 18 -0.88 -20.46 4.32
N GLY A 19 -2.05 -21.00 4.66
CA GLY A 19 -3.20 -20.18 5.00
C GLY A 19 -3.16 -19.60 6.40
N ASP A 20 -2.47 -20.20 7.34
CA ASP A 20 -2.38 -19.69 8.72
C ASP A 20 -1.42 -18.51 8.80
N ASP A 21 -0.24 -18.61 8.19
CA ASP A 21 0.67 -17.49 8.02
C ASP A 21 -0.01 -16.35 7.24
N GLY A 22 -0.73 -16.68 6.17
CA GLY A 22 -1.48 -15.71 5.39
C GLY A 22 -2.52 -14.94 6.22
N LEU A 23 -3.20 -15.60 7.11
CA LEU A 23 -4.16 -14.99 8.03
C LEU A 23 -3.46 -14.06 9.04
N GLU A 24 -2.34 -14.49 9.61
CA GLU A 24 -1.57 -13.67 10.55
C GLU A 24 -1.04 -12.38 9.91
N TYR A 25 -0.46 -12.48 8.72
CA TYR A 25 -0.01 -11.33 7.97
C TYR A 25 -1.17 -10.38 7.64
N ALA A 26 -2.30 -10.91 7.19
CA ALA A 26 -3.48 -10.11 6.86
C ALA A 26 -4.04 -9.34 8.07
N ARG A 27 -3.95 -9.91 9.27
CA ARG A 27 -4.41 -9.26 10.53
C ARG A 27 -3.59 -8.04 10.91
N THR A 28 -2.35 -7.90 10.44
CA THR A 28 -1.52 -6.71 10.71
C THR A 28 -2.14 -5.42 10.19
N GLY A 29 -3.00 -5.52 9.16
CA GLY A 29 -3.68 -4.37 8.55
C GLY A 29 -2.74 -3.38 7.85
N ILE A 30 -1.50 -3.78 7.53
CA ILE A 30 -0.53 -2.91 6.83
C ILE A 30 -0.69 -2.94 5.30
N TYR A 31 -1.37 -3.96 4.77
CA TYR A 31 -1.48 -4.20 3.34
C TYR A 31 -2.60 -3.37 2.71
N ASP A 32 -2.33 -2.84 1.51
CA ASP A 32 -3.33 -2.12 0.70
C ASP A 32 -4.22 -3.08 -0.08
N CYS A 33 -3.74 -4.31 -0.35
CA CYS A 33 -4.47 -5.37 -1.03
C CYS A 33 -3.86 -6.74 -0.71
N ILE A 34 -4.69 -7.75 -0.62
CA ILE A 34 -4.29 -9.15 -0.42
C ILE A 34 -4.66 -9.93 -1.68
N LEU A 35 -3.68 -10.63 -2.26
CA LEU A 35 -3.89 -11.61 -3.33
C LEU A 35 -3.84 -12.99 -2.72
N LEU A 36 -4.94 -13.72 -2.77
CA LEU A 36 -5.13 -14.95 -2.00
C LEU A 36 -5.52 -16.10 -2.93
N ASP A 37 -4.70 -17.13 -2.99
CA ASP A 37 -5.09 -18.36 -3.68
C ASP A 37 -6.21 -19.06 -2.90
N ILE A 38 -7.20 -19.58 -3.60
CA ILE A 38 -8.26 -20.38 -2.94
C ILE A 38 -7.69 -21.67 -2.37
N MET A 39 -6.79 -22.31 -3.11
CA MET A 39 -6.21 -23.61 -2.72
C MET A 39 -4.88 -23.41 -2.00
N LEU A 40 -4.93 -23.09 -0.72
CA LEU A 40 -3.76 -23.01 0.14
C LEU A 40 -3.68 -24.20 1.09
N PRO A 41 -2.46 -24.64 1.47
CA PRO A 41 -2.27 -25.59 2.55
C PRO A 41 -2.83 -25.04 3.88
N VAL A 42 -3.18 -25.96 4.78
CA VAL A 42 -3.65 -25.71 6.15
C VAL A 42 -5.03 -25.07 6.19
N ARG A 43 -5.22 -23.91 5.53
CA ARG A 43 -6.48 -23.16 5.51
C ARG A 43 -6.74 -22.59 4.12
N SER A 44 -7.96 -22.79 3.61
CA SER A 44 -8.34 -22.28 2.28
C SER A 44 -8.45 -20.76 2.25
N GLY A 45 -8.22 -20.16 1.07
CA GLY A 45 -8.37 -18.74 0.88
C GLY A 45 -9.77 -18.20 1.21
N THR A 46 -10.81 -18.96 0.92
CA THR A 46 -12.20 -18.58 1.25
C THR A 46 -12.46 -18.53 2.75
N GLU A 47 -11.90 -19.47 3.52
CA GLU A 47 -12.00 -19.45 4.99
C GLU A 47 -11.26 -18.24 5.58
N ILE A 48 -10.09 -17.88 5.03
CA ILE A 48 -9.34 -16.70 5.45
C ILE A 48 -10.17 -15.44 5.22
N VAL A 49 -10.79 -15.28 4.04
CA VAL A 49 -11.67 -14.14 3.75
C VAL A 49 -12.79 -14.06 4.78
N GLN A 50 -13.49 -15.16 5.05
CA GLN A 50 -14.60 -15.18 6.01
C GLN A 50 -14.14 -14.77 7.43
N ILE A 51 -12.98 -15.25 7.88
CA ILE A 51 -12.42 -14.88 9.19
C ILE A 51 -12.12 -13.38 9.23
N LEU A 52 -11.40 -12.86 8.24
CA LEU A 52 -11.03 -11.45 8.17
C LEU A 52 -12.26 -10.54 8.15
N ARG A 53 -13.32 -10.91 7.43
CA ARG A 53 -14.56 -10.11 7.38
C ARG A 53 -15.34 -10.17 8.70
N ARG A 54 -15.35 -11.30 9.42
CA ARG A 54 -15.90 -11.39 10.79
C ARG A 54 -15.12 -10.53 11.77
N GLU A 55 -13.82 -10.43 11.61
CA GLU A 55 -12.92 -9.56 12.39
C GLU A 55 -12.99 -8.08 11.96
N LYS A 56 -13.88 -7.74 11.01
CA LYS A 56 -14.06 -6.38 10.46
C LYS A 56 -12.79 -5.84 9.75
N ASN A 57 -11.91 -6.72 9.31
CA ASN A 57 -10.79 -6.33 8.47
C ASN A 57 -11.33 -5.93 7.09
N ALA A 58 -11.14 -4.66 6.71
CA ALA A 58 -11.63 -4.07 5.47
C ALA A 58 -10.57 -4.04 4.35
N THR A 59 -9.41 -4.69 4.55
CA THR A 59 -8.38 -4.76 3.50
C THR A 59 -8.96 -5.40 2.25
N PRO A 60 -8.80 -4.79 1.07
CA PRO A 60 -9.26 -5.37 -0.19
C PRO A 60 -8.60 -6.72 -0.46
N ILE A 61 -9.42 -7.72 -0.81
CA ILE A 61 -8.96 -9.09 -1.06
C ILE A 61 -9.39 -9.52 -2.46
N MET A 62 -8.42 -9.94 -3.28
CA MET A 62 -8.64 -10.59 -4.57
C MET A 62 -8.34 -12.08 -4.45
N LEU A 63 -9.33 -12.91 -4.73
CA LEU A 63 -9.14 -14.36 -4.81
C LEU A 63 -8.55 -14.77 -6.16
N LEU A 64 -7.53 -15.60 -6.13
CA LEU A 64 -6.93 -16.24 -7.31
C LEU A 64 -7.38 -17.70 -7.37
N THR A 65 -7.87 -18.16 -8.53
CA THR A 65 -8.39 -19.51 -8.65
C THR A 65 -8.10 -20.15 -10.01
N ALA A 66 -8.00 -21.46 -10.03
CA ALA A 66 -7.98 -22.25 -11.26
C ALA A 66 -9.38 -22.58 -11.81
N LYS A 67 -10.44 -22.32 -11.00
CA LYS A 67 -11.82 -22.67 -11.35
C LYS A 67 -12.50 -21.55 -12.12
N SER A 68 -13.09 -21.88 -13.26
CA SER A 68 -13.74 -20.94 -14.18
C SER A 68 -15.27 -20.97 -14.12
N GLU A 69 -15.86 -21.88 -13.36
CA GLU A 69 -17.32 -22.05 -13.30
C GLU A 69 -18.00 -20.89 -12.57
N VAL A 70 -19.18 -20.50 -13.05
CA VAL A 70 -19.94 -19.35 -12.55
C VAL A 70 -20.30 -19.54 -11.07
N GLU A 71 -20.62 -20.76 -10.66
CA GLU A 71 -20.99 -21.12 -9.29
C GLU A 71 -19.83 -20.91 -8.30
N ASP A 72 -18.58 -21.23 -8.70
CA ASP A 72 -17.39 -20.98 -7.90
C ASP A 72 -17.10 -19.48 -7.73
N LYS A 73 -17.46 -18.67 -8.74
CA LYS A 73 -17.33 -17.19 -8.69
C LYS A 73 -18.33 -16.57 -7.72
N ILE A 74 -19.56 -17.05 -7.73
CA ILE A 74 -20.62 -16.61 -6.82
C ILE A 74 -20.22 -16.96 -5.38
N HIS A 75 -19.77 -18.19 -5.12
CA HIS A 75 -19.28 -18.59 -3.80
C HIS A 75 -18.08 -17.77 -3.32
N GLY A 76 -17.16 -17.41 -4.23
CA GLY A 76 -15.99 -16.58 -3.89
C GLY A 76 -16.36 -15.14 -3.49
N LEU A 77 -17.36 -14.54 -4.14
CA LEU A 77 -17.85 -13.20 -3.79
C LEU A 77 -18.74 -13.24 -2.54
N ASP A 78 -19.57 -14.26 -2.38
CA ASP A 78 -20.45 -14.44 -1.21
C ASP A 78 -19.65 -14.64 0.10
N CYS A 79 -18.39 -15.12 0.02
CA CYS A 79 -17.53 -15.22 1.20
C CYS A 79 -16.98 -13.85 1.66
N GLY A 80 -17.16 -12.76 0.89
CA GLY A 80 -16.75 -11.40 1.22
C GLY A 80 -15.46 -10.92 0.56
N ALA A 81 -14.97 -11.60 -0.48
CA ALA A 81 -13.88 -11.09 -1.31
C ALA A 81 -14.34 -9.88 -2.15
N ASP A 82 -13.42 -8.97 -2.46
CA ASP A 82 -13.73 -7.75 -3.21
C ASP A 82 -13.55 -7.93 -4.71
N ASP A 83 -12.74 -8.88 -5.15
CA ASP A 83 -12.55 -9.25 -6.56
C ASP A 83 -12.08 -10.70 -6.69
N TYR A 84 -12.06 -11.17 -7.92
CA TYR A 84 -11.82 -12.53 -8.29
C TYR A 84 -11.09 -12.63 -9.64
N LEU A 85 -10.02 -13.40 -9.71
CA LEU A 85 -9.20 -13.54 -10.92
C LEU A 85 -8.92 -15.01 -11.21
N THR A 86 -9.37 -15.48 -12.40
CA THR A 86 -9.17 -16.86 -12.83
C THR A 86 -7.81 -17.08 -13.48
N LYS A 87 -7.11 -18.13 -13.10
CA LYS A 87 -5.88 -18.60 -13.76
C LYS A 87 -6.21 -19.41 -15.03
N PRO A 88 -5.48 -19.22 -16.14
CA PRO A 88 -4.40 -18.27 -16.33
C PRO A 88 -4.89 -16.84 -16.58
N PHE A 89 -4.19 -15.85 -16.05
CA PHE A 89 -4.50 -14.43 -16.24
C PHE A 89 -3.34 -13.67 -16.88
N SER A 90 -3.64 -12.57 -17.55
CA SER A 90 -2.62 -11.68 -18.07
C SER A 90 -2.07 -10.76 -16.97
N THR A 91 -0.79 -10.39 -17.07
CA THR A 91 -0.20 -9.38 -16.16
C THR A 91 -0.97 -8.07 -16.19
N GLY A 92 -1.43 -7.65 -17.38
CA GLY A 92 -2.19 -6.42 -17.54
C GLY A 92 -3.52 -6.44 -16.79
N GLU A 93 -4.26 -7.56 -16.84
CA GLU A 93 -5.52 -7.73 -16.10
C GLU A 93 -5.28 -7.71 -14.60
N LEU A 94 -4.32 -8.48 -14.09
CA LEU A 94 -3.96 -8.49 -12.68
C LEU A 94 -3.68 -7.08 -12.16
N LEU A 95 -2.79 -6.35 -12.84
CA LEU A 95 -2.40 -5.00 -12.42
C LEU A 95 -3.57 -4.00 -12.50
N ALA A 96 -4.45 -4.13 -13.49
CA ALA A 96 -5.64 -3.28 -13.60
C ALA A 96 -6.59 -3.50 -12.42
N ARG A 97 -6.83 -4.77 -12.04
CA ARG A 97 -7.67 -5.13 -10.90
C ARG A 97 -7.08 -4.69 -9.57
N ILE A 98 -5.77 -4.85 -9.36
CA ILE A 98 -5.09 -4.35 -8.16
C ILE A 98 -5.28 -2.83 -8.04
N ARG A 99 -5.06 -2.07 -9.13
CA ARG A 99 -5.30 -0.62 -9.12
C ARG A 99 -6.76 -0.27 -8.78
N ALA A 100 -7.72 -1.04 -9.28
CA ALA A 100 -9.14 -0.82 -8.98
C ALA A 100 -9.44 -1.08 -7.49
N LEU A 101 -8.88 -2.14 -6.91
CA LEU A 101 -9.07 -2.51 -5.51
C LEU A 101 -8.38 -1.55 -4.53
N THR A 102 -7.19 -1.07 -4.88
CA THR A 102 -6.42 -0.15 -4.03
C THR A 102 -6.87 1.30 -4.16
N ARG A 103 -7.78 1.59 -5.10
CA ARG A 103 -8.37 2.92 -5.26
C ARG A 103 -9.32 3.21 -4.09
N ARG A 104 -9.07 4.27 -3.35
CA ARG A 104 -9.95 4.71 -2.25
C ARG A 104 -11.34 5.10 -2.78
N LYS A 105 -12.41 4.67 -2.11
CA LYS A 105 -13.78 5.06 -2.45
C LYS A 105 -13.92 6.58 -2.35
N GLY A 106 -14.19 7.23 -3.49
CA GLY A 106 -14.32 8.70 -3.60
C GLY A 106 -13.17 9.41 -4.30
N GLU A 107 -12.06 8.72 -4.60
CA GLU A 107 -11.05 9.28 -5.49
C GLU A 107 -11.50 9.10 -6.96
N VAL A 108 -12.12 10.13 -7.51
CA VAL A 108 -12.01 10.42 -8.95
C VAL A 108 -10.50 10.49 -9.21
N GLU A 109 -9.99 9.91 -10.31
CA GLU A 109 -8.56 9.87 -10.66
C GLU A 109 -7.85 11.21 -10.36
N VAL A 110 -7.45 11.41 -9.13
CA VAL A 110 -6.51 12.46 -8.80
C VAL A 110 -5.15 11.78 -8.82
N ASP A 111 -4.50 11.85 -9.97
CA ASP A 111 -3.11 11.38 -10.14
C ASP A 111 -2.15 12.03 -9.14
N CYS A 112 -2.63 12.93 -8.31
CA CYS A 112 -1.88 13.70 -7.33
C CYS A 112 -2.54 13.68 -5.94
N LEU A 113 -1.75 13.44 -4.91
CA LEU A 113 -2.10 13.76 -3.52
C LEU A 113 -1.80 15.22 -3.24
N HIS A 114 -2.63 15.88 -2.45
CA HIS A 114 -2.50 17.29 -2.13
C HIS A 114 -2.54 17.53 -0.62
N PHE A 115 -1.66 18.41 -0.15
CA PHE A 115 -1.78 19.03 1.17
C PHE A 115 -1.26 20.48 1.10
N ALA A 116 -2.11 21.44 1.42
CA ALA A 116 -1.88 22.86 1.11
C ALA A 116 -1.59 23.02 -0.40
N GLU A 117 -0.47 23.63 -0.76
CA GLU A 117 -0.04 23.82 -2.16
C GLU A 117 0.91 22.72 -2.66
N LEU A 118 1.31 21.79 -1.76
CA LEU A 118 2.18 20.68 -2.11
C LEU A 118 1.37 19.57 -2.81
N GLN A 119 1.92 19.05 -3.89
CA GLN A 119 1.33 17.99 -4.69
C GLN A 119 2.32 16.84 -4.85
N LEU A 120 1.83 15.60 -4.81
CA LEU A 120 2.60 14.40 -5.13
C LEU A 120 1.92 13.66 -6.26
N ASN A 121 2.55 13.62 -7.43
CA ASN A 121 2.07 12.86 -8.56
C ASN A 121 2.37 11.37 -8.37
N ARG A 122 1.32 10.54 -8.34
CA ARG A 122 1.41 9.10 -8.10
C ARG A 122 2.01 8.31 -9.27
N GLN A 123 1.86 8.80 -10.49
CA GLN A 123 2.40 8.11 -11.68
C GLN A 123 3.87 8.43 -11.90
N THR A 124 4.20 9.72 -11.78
CA THR A 124 5.56 10.17 -12.08
C THR A 124 6.47 10.23 -10.85
N TYR A 125 5.93 10.14 -9.63
CA TYR A 125 6.65 10.32 -8.35
C TYR A 125 7.30 11.70 -8.21
N ASP A 126 6.72 12.69 -8.85
CA ASP A 126 7.16 14.07 -8.70
C ASP A 126 6.47 14.73 -7.52
N LEU A 127 7.28 15.38 -6.68
CA LEU A 127 6.83 16.30 -5.65
C LEU A 127 6.82 17.70 -6.25
N ILE A 128 5.68 18.40 -6.18
CA ILE A 128 5.42 19.64 -6.92
C ILE A 128 4.94 20.73 -5.97
N GLN A 129 5.51 21.92 -6.10
CA GLN A 129 5.09 23.13 -5.41
C GLN A 129 5.09 24.30 -6.41
N GLY A 130 3.92 24.72 -6.89
CA GLY A 130 3.83 25.71 -7.98
C GLY A 130 4.53 25.22 -9.25
N GLU A 131 5.52 25.98 -9.73
CA GLU A 131 6.34 25.58 -10.90
C GLU A 131 7.53 24.69 -10.55
N ASN A 132 7.89 24.59 -9.27
CA ASN A 132 9.02 23.79 -8.81
C ASN A 132 8.65 22.31 -8.73
N ARG A 133 9.54 21.46 -9.24
CA ARG A 133 9.34 20.01 -9.30
C ARG A 133 10.59 19.27 -8.85
N MET A 134 10.40 18.20 -8.07
CA MET A 134 11.48 17.34 -7.59
C MET A 134 11.09 15.88 -7.70
N LYS A 135 11.91 15.09 -8.38
CA LYS A 135 11.72 13.65 -8.49
C LYS A 135 12.04 12.93 -7.20
N LEU A 136 11.17 12.02 -6.79
CA LEU A 136 11.38 11.15 -5.64
C LEU A 136 11.86 9.74 -6.10
N SER A 137 12.72 9.14 -5.30
CA SER A 137 12.96 7.68 -5.38
C SER A 137 11.73 6.93 -4.89
N LEU A 138 11.65 5.62 -5.15
CA LEU A 138 10.49 4.82 -4.73
C LEU A 138 10.24 4.90 -3.21
N LYS A 139 11.29 4.80 -2.39
CA LYS A 139 11.14 4.86 -0.93
C LYS A 139 10.73 6.25 -0.43
N GLU A 140 11.30 7.30 -1.01
CA GLU A 140 10.90 8.69 -0.71
C GLU A 140 9.44 8.94 -1.10
N TYR A 141 9.00 8.43 -2.27
CA TYR A 141 7.61 8.51 -2.71
C TYR A 141 6.68 7.82 -1.71
N GLN A 142 6.98 6.58 -1.31
CA GLN A 142 6.16 5.82 -0.38
C GLN A 142 6.01 6.51 0.99
N ILE A 143 7.10 7.11 1.49
CA ILE A 143 7.05 7.89 2.72
C ILE A 143 6.19 9.14 2.55
N MET A 144 6.36 9.89 1.46
CA MET A 144 5.57 11.09 1.18
C MET A 144 4.10 10.75 0.94
N GLU A 145 3.80 9.64 0.28
CA GLU A 145 2.44 9.15 0.08
C GLU A 145 1.74 8.86 1.42
N MET A 146 2.42 8.18 2.35
CA MET A 146 1.88 7.94 3.69
C MET A 146 1.60 9.25 4.43
N LEU A 147 2.54 10.19 4.39
CA LEU A 147 2.42 11.49 5.05
C LEU A 147 1.29 12.34 4.45
N LEU A 148 1.22 12.44 3.11
CA LEU A 148 0.19 13.22 2.41
C LEU A 148 -1.21 12.58 2.48
N SER A 149 -1.28 11.27 2.66
CA SER A 149 -2.56 10.57 2.88
C SER A 149 -3.09 10.76 4.31
N ASN A 150 -2.26 11.21 5.24
CA ASN A 150 -2.61 11.43 6.66
C ASN A 150 -2.04 12.80 7.12
N PRO A 151 -2.47 13.92 6.50
CA PRO A 151 -1.92 15.22 6.83
C PRO A 151 -2.22 15.58 8.30
N GLU A 152 -1.22 16.21 8.94
CA GLU A 152 -1.27 16.63 10.35
C GLU A 152 -1.40 15.50 11.38
N GLN A 153 -1.45 14.23 10.94
CA GLN A 153 -1.46 13.07 11.83
C GLN A 153 -0.06 12.51 12.04
N ILE A 154 0.27 12.18 13.29
CA ILE A 154 1.55 11.55 13.62
C ILE A 154 1.51 10.09 13.17
N ILE A 155 2.44 9.72 12.30
CA ILE A 155 2.65 8.33 11.87
C ILE A 155 3.85 7.77 12.65
N PRO A 156 3.68 6.69 13.41
CA PRO A 156 4.79 6.04 14.12
C PRO A 156 5.88 5.54 13.18
N LYS A 157 7.15 5.53 13.66
CA LYS A 157 8.30 5.06 12.86
C LYS A 157 8.12 3.61 12.42
N GLU A 158 7.61 2.77 13.30
CA GLU A 158 7.32 1.36 13.07
C GLU A 158 6.40 1.19 11.85
N ARG A 159 5.38 2.03 11.75
CA ARG A 159 4.40 1.96 10.66
C ARG A 159 5.02 2.23 9.29
N PHE A 160 6.00 3.15 9.21
CA PHE A 160 6.76 3.35 7.97
C PHE A 160 7.59 2.14 7.61
N ILE A 161 8.25 1.52 8.60
CA ILE A 161 9.13 0.37 8.38
C ILE A 161 8.30 -0.82 7.87
N GLU A 162 7.26 -1.20 8.60
CA GLU A 162 6.36 -2.28 8.21
C GLU A 162 5.81 -2.10 6.80
N LYS A 163 5.27 -0.90 6.51
CA LYS A 163 4.62 -0.63 5.22
C LYS A 163 5.60 -0.58 4.04
N ILE A 164 6.82 -0.09 4.25
CA ILE A 164 7.77 0.24 3.18
C ILE A 164 8.83 -0.85 2.99
N TRP A 165 9.18 -1.59 4.04
CA TRP A 165 10.19 -2.64 3.97
C TRP A 165 9.64 -4.04 4.22
N GLY A 166 8.39 -4.16 4.71
CA GLY A 166 7.71 -5.42 4.99
C GLY A 166 7.67 -5.77 6.47
N TYR A 167 6.76 -6.67 6.84
CA TYR A 167 6.45 -6.99 8.23
C TYR A 167 7.64 -7.65 8.97
N GLU A 168 8.42 -8.50 8.31
CA GLU A 168 9.58 -9.20 8.87
C GLU A 168 10.92 -8.55 8.51
N SER A 169 10.92 -7.24 8.22
CA SER A 169 12.18 -6.60 7.83
C SER A 169 13.08 -6.35 9.05
N ASP A 170 14.35 -6.78 8.98
CA ASP A 170 15.43 -6.44 9.92
C ASP A 170 15.96 -5.01 9.73
N VAL A 171 15.17 -4.15 9.09
CA VAL A 171 15.58 -2.78 8.79
C VAL A 171 15.58 -1.93 10.06
N GLU A 172 16.76 -1.43 10.44
CA GLU A 172 16.91 -0.55 11.59
C GLU A 172 16.15 0.77 11.43
N TYR A 173 15.67 1.34 12.54
CA TYR A 173 14.97 2.63 12.60
C TYR A 173 15.76 3.79 11.99
N ASN A 174 17.09 3.71 11.94
CA ASN A 174 17.96 4.71 11.34
C ASN A 174 17.70 4.94 9.85
N ASN A 175 17.17 3.94 9.14
CA ASN A 175 16.91 4.07 7.71
C ASN A 175 15.80 5.09 7.40
N ILE A 176 14.71 5.14 8.18
CA ILE A 176 13.65 6.12 7.97
C ILE A 176 14.17 7.55 8.20
N GLU A 177 15.06 7.76 9.18
CA GLU A 177 15.62 9.09 9.49
C GLU A 177 16.43 9.66 8.32
N VAL A 178 17.17 8.80 7.62
CA VAL A 178 17.92 9.18 6.42
C VAL A 178 16.98 9.68 5.31
N TYR A 179 15.91 8.93 5.03
CA TYR A 179 14.92 9.33 4.02
C TYR A 179 14.16 10.60 4.42
N ILE A 180 13.79 10.75 5.69
CA ILE A 180 13.18 11.99 6.19
C ILE A 180 14.13 13.19 6.00
N SER A 181 15.43 13.00 6.23
CA SER A 181 16.42 14.04 5.96
C SER A 181 16.48 14.44 4.48
N PHE A 182 16.47 13.44 3.57
CA PHE A 182 16.46 13.72 2.13
C PHE A 182 15.16 14.42 1.70
N LEU A 183 14.01 13.98 2.19
CA LEU A 183 12.72 14.61 1.90
C LEU A 183 12.65 16.05 2.39
N ARG A 184 13.17 16.35 3.59
CA ARG A 184 13.26 17.73 4.10
C ARG A 184 14.09 18.63 3.19
N LYS A 185 15.24 18.12 2.70
CA LYS A 185 16.08 18.86 1.74
C LYS A 185 15.33 19.12 0.43
N LYS A 186 14.60 18.13 -0.09
CA LYS A 186 13.79 18.27 -1.31
C LYS A 186 12.64 19.24 -1.13
N LEU A 187 11.92 19.20 -0.01
CA LEU A 187 10.88 20.18 0.33
C LEU A 187 11.43 21.60 0.40
N THR A 188 12.63 21.79 0.96
CA THR A 188 13.30 23.08 0.98
C THR A 188 13.69 23.54 -0.42
N ALA A 189 14.23 22.65 -1.25
CA ALA A 189 14.66 22.96 -2.61
C ALA A 189 13.52 23.39 -3.54
N ILE A 190 12.30 22.87 -3.33
CA ILE A 190 11.10 23.30 -4.08
C ILE A 190 10.35 24.46 -3.42
N HIS A 191 10.92 25.08 -2.39
CA HIS A 191 10.29 26.16 -1.61
C HIS A 191 8.92 25.80 -1.05
N SER A 192 8.79 24.56 -0.55
CA SER A 192 7.50 24.05 -0.05
C SER A 192 6.98 24.87 1.14
N THR A 193 5.67 25.14 1.12
CA THR A 193 4.91 25.69 2.25
C THR A 193 4.60 24.65 3.33
N VAL A 194 4.97 23.38 3.08
CA VAL A 194 4.76 22.24 3.98
C VAL A 194 6.12 21.77 4.50
N GLN A 195 6.15 21.27 5.73
CA GLN A 195 7.34 20.67 6.33
C GLN A 195 7.03 19.34 7.03
N ILE A 196 8.04 18.47 7.12
CA ILE A 196 7.97 17.25 7.90
C ILE A 196 8.47 17.54 9.31
N ARG A 197 7.59 17.39 10.31
CA ARG A 197 7.93 17.53 11.73
C ARG A 197 8.20 16.17 12.37
N THR A 198 8.99 16.21 13.42
CA THR A 198 9.29 15.06 14.27
C THR A 198 8.49 15.16 15.56
N ALA A 199 7.63 14.18 15.82
CA ALA A 199 7.09 13.92 17.15
C ALA A 199 8.13 13.06 17.88
N ARG A 200 8.88 13.67 18.82
CA ARG A 200 10.02 13.03 19.50
C ARG A 200 9.59 11.71 20.15
N GLY A 201 10.33 10.63 19.89
CA GLY A 201 10.07 9.30 20.42
C GLY A 201 8.86 8.57 19.79
N ILE A 202 8.13 9.19 18.84
CA ILE A 202 6.92 8.60 18.25
C ILE A 202 7.09 8.42 16.74
N GLY A 203 7.22 9.52 15.97
CA GLY A 203 7.24 9.43 14.52
C GLY A 203 7.29 10.77 13.81
N TYR A 204 6.62 10.85 12.65
CA TYR A 204 6.66 12.01 11.77
C TYR A 204 5.26 12.40 11.31
N PHE A 205 5.08 13.67 10.97
CA PHE A 205 3.85 14.21 10.40
C PHE A 205 4.15 15.41 9.49
N LEU A 206 3.20 15.74 8.62
CA LEU A 206 3.23 16.96 7.82
C LEU A 206 2.51 18.08 8.55
N GLU A 207 3.05 19.28 8.45
CA GLU A 207 2.35 20.51 8.86
C GLU A 207 2.62 21.62 7.86
N LYS A 208 1.72 22.60 7.78
CA LYS A 208 1.95 23.82 7.03
C LYS A 208 2.92 24.71 7.82
N LYS A 209 3.89 25.31 7.12
CA LYS A 209 4.76 26.33 7.72
C LYS A 209 3.92 27.56 8.09
N ALA A 210 4.16 28.09 9.28
CA ALA A 210 3.56 29.34 9.73
C ALA A 210 4.05 30.53 8.89
#